data_fadcd1a10b33fe5da4b38d99e637893a
#
_entry.id   fadcd1a10b33fe5da4b38d99e637893a
#
_cell.length_a   1.000
_cell.length_b   1.000
_cell.length_c   1.000
_cell.angle_alpha   90.00
_cell.angle_beta   90.00
_cell.angle_gamma   90.00
#
_symmetry.space_group_name_H-M   'P 1'
#
loop_
_entity.id
_entity.type
_entity.pdbx_description
1 polymer ?
#
loop_
_entity_poly.entity_id
_entity_poly.type
_entity_poly.pdbx_seq_one_letter_code
_entity_poly.pdbx_strand_id
1 'polypeptide(L)'
;MRPTVHLDLLVPLRDNDGVPFTDVDFERLEDYLLQLAGGFTRRADVEGVWRSPEGVVMRDRSRAYALTLPRKVADLQMSLLTVYIRKQFRQEAAFVEQTPTLASAF
;
A
#
# COMPACT_ATOMS: atom_id res chain seq x y z
N MET A 1 -2.18 25.33 6.49
CA MET A 1 -1.95 24.03 5.84
C MET A 1 -0.77 23.35 6.49
N ARG A 2 -0.84 22.02 6.59
CA ARG A 2 0.22 21.22 7.20
C ARG A 2 0.99 20.48 6.12
N PRO A 3 2.32 20.38 6.22
CA PRO A 3 3.09 19.53 5.32
C PRO A 3 2.70 18.07 5.52
N THR A 4 2.31 17.41 4.45
CA THR A 4 1.88 16.02 4.46
C THR A 4 2.55 15.25 3.32
N VAL A 5 2.42 13.94 3.38
CA VAL A 5 2.77 13.05 2.29
C VAL A 5 1.54 12.23 1.96
N HIS A 6 1.18 12.20 0.69
CA HIS A 6 0.16 11.30 0.16
C HIS A 6 0.83 9.99 -0.23
N LEU A 7 0.28 8.88 0.24
CA LEU A 7 0.74 7.54 -0.12
C LEU A 7 -0.31 6.85 -0.96
N ASP A 8 0.15 6.25 -2.05
CA ASP A 8 -0.61 5.25 -2.79
C ASP A 8 0.02 3.89 -2.53
N LEU A 9 -0.79 2.96 -2.05
CA LEU A 9 -0.38 1.62 -1.67
C LEU A 9 -1.12 0.61 -2.54
N LEU A 10 -0.37 -0.29 -3.17
CA LEU A 10 -0.94 -1.43 -3.89
C LEU A 10 -0.58 -2.71 -3.17
N VAL A 11 -1.58 -3.51 -2.85
CA VAL A 11 -1.41 -4.81 -2.21
C VAL A 11 -1.96 -5.88 -3.14
N PRO A 12 -1.12 -6.85 -3.58
CA PRO A 12 -1.59 -7.91 -4.46
C PRO A 12 -2.75 -8.68 -3.86
N LEU A 13 -3.70 -9.10 -4.69
CA LEU A 13 -4.83 -9.91 -4.24
C LEU A 13 -4.45 -11.37 -4.02
N ARG A 14 -3.31 -11.80 -4.60
CA ARG A 14 -2.83 -13.19 -4.52
C ARG A 14 -1.36 -13.20 -4.10
N ASP A 15 -0.95 -14.28 -3.45
CA ASP A 15 0.46 -14.50 -3.16
C ASP A 15 1.23 -14.93 -4.43
N ASN A 16 2.53 -15.16 -4.28
CA ASN A 16 3.40 -15.54 -5.41
C ASN A 16 3.06 -16.91 -6.02
N ASP A 17 2.32 -17.73 -5.28
CA ASP A 17 1.85 -19.04 -5.76
C ASP A 17 0.43 -18.99 -6.33
N GLY A 18 -0.14 -17.79 -6.44
CA GLY A 18 -1.47 -17.55 -6.98
C GLY A 18 -2.60 -17.80 -5.99
N VAL A 19 -2.30 -18.00 -4.71
CA VAL A 19 -3.32 -18.22 -3.67
C VAL A 19 -3.90 -16.88 -3.23
N PRO A 20 -5.24 -16.70 -3.27
CA PRO A 20 -5.84 -15.45 -2.84
C PRO A 20 -5.60 -15.17 -1.36
N PHE A 21 -5.32 -13.91 -1.04
CA PHE A 21 -5.39 -13.45 0.34
C PHE A 21 -6.85 -13.40 0.79
N THR A 22 -7.07 -13.62 2.07
CA THR A 22 -8.42 -13.70 2.63
C THR A 22 -8.95 -12.32 3.03
N ASP A 23 -10.25 -12.24 3.27
CA ASP A 23 -10.86 -11.03 3.82
C ASP A 23 -10.24 -10.67 5.17
N VAL A 24 -9.87 -11.66 5.98
CA VAL A 24 -9.20 -11.42 7.28
C VAL A 24 -7.84 -10.78 7.08
N ASP A 25 -7.07 -11.18 6.06
CA ASP A 25 -5.78 -10.55 5.77
C ASP A 25 -5.95 -9.05 5.48
N PHE A 26 -6.96 -8.69 4.69
CA PHE A 26 -7.24 -7.30 4.35
C PHE A 26 -7.85 -6.52 5.51
N GLU A 27 -8.69 -7.14 6.33
CA GLU A 27 -9.22 -6.50 7.54
C GLU A 27 -8.09 -6.13 8.50
N ARG A 28 -7.13 -7.02 8.70
CA ARG A 28 -5.95 -6.76 9.54
C ARG A 28 -5.09 -5.63 8.97
N LEU A 29 -4.90 -5.63 7.66
CA LEU A 29 -4.20 -4.53 6.99
C LEU A 29 -4.92 -3.21 7.22
N GLU A 30 -6.22 -3.17 7.03
CA GLU A 30 -7.02 -1.95 7.17
C GLU A 30 -7.01 -1.44 8.62
N ASP A 31 -7.06 -2.33 9.61
CA ASP A 31 -6.89 -1.95 11.01
C ASP A 31 -5.51 -1.33 11.25
N TYR A 32 -4.47 -1.92 10.66
CA TYR A 32 -3.11 -1.38 10.75
C TYR A 32 -3.00 0.00 10.12
N LEU A 33 -3.57 0.19 8.93
CA LEU A 33 -3.58 1.49 8.25
C LEU A 33 -4.31 2.55 9.06
N LEU A 34 -5.43 2.17 9.68
CA LEU A 34 -6.21 3.08 10.52
C LEU A 34 -5.39 3.52 11.74
N GLN A 35 -4.69 2.62 12.39
CA GLN A 35 -3.82 2.95 13.51
C GLN A 35 -2.62 3.80 13.10
N LEU A 36 -2.04 3.49 11.94
CA LEU A 36 -0.85 4.19 11.45
C LEU A 36 -1.13 5.64 11.06
N ALA A 37 -2.19 5.85 10.31
CA ALA A 37 -2.48 7.12 9.64
C ALA A 37 -3.75 7.83 10.16
N GLY A 38 -4.53 7.18 11.02
CA GLY A 38 -5.79 7.72 11.49
C GLY A 38 -6.94 7.65 10.49
N GLY A 39 -6.69 7.14 9.30
CA GLY A 39 -7.67 6.97 8.23
C GLY A 39 -7.03 6.52 6.94
N PHE A 40 -7.85 6.00 6.05
CA PHE A 40 -7.43 5.61 4.70
C PHE A 40 -8.62 5.65 3.76
N THR A 41 -8.34 5.70 2.48
CA THR A 41 -9.33 5.51 1.43
C THR A 41 -9.05 4.21 0.70
N ARG A 42 -10.05 3.34 0.64
CA ARG A 42 -9.98 2.16 -0.24
C ARG A 42 -10.47 2.58 -1.61
N ARG A 43 -9.65 2.30 -2.61
CA ARG A 43 -10.01 2.53 -4.01
C ARG A 43 -10.47 1.22 -4.64
N ALA A 44 -10.98 1.28 -5.86
CA ALA A 44 -11.27 0.09 -6.65
C ALA A 44 -10.00 -0.73 -6.88
N ASP A 45 -10.16 -2.05 -7.01
CA ASP A 45 -9.04 -2.92 -7.39
C ASP A 45 -8.52 -2.52 -8.75
N VAL A 46 -7.20 -2.63 -8.93
CA VAL A 46 -6.51 -2.22 -10.15
C VAL A 46 -5.76 -3.40 -10.76
N GLU A 47 -5.56 -3.35 -12.08
CA GLU A 47 -4.70 -4.28 -12.79
C GLU A 47 -3.42 -3.57 -13.18
N GLY A 48 -2.27 -4.13 -12.78
CA GLY A 48 -0.97 -3.72 -13.24
C GLY A 48 -0.48 -4.62 -14.36
N VAL A 49 0.18 -4.04 -15.35
CA VAL A 49 0.77 -4.79 -16.45
C VAL A 49 2.24 -4.38 -16.53
N TRP A 50 3.13 -5.35 -16.46
CA TRP A 50 4.56 -5.07 -16.49
C TRP A 50 5.30 -6.20 -17.20
N ARG A 51 6.53 -5.90 -17.61
CA ARG A 51 7.36 -6.87 -18.31
C ARG A 51 8.45 -7.37 -17.36
N SER A 52 8.57 -8.70 -17.24
CA SER A 52 9.63 -9.29 -16.44
C SER A 52 11.01 -9.11 -17.12
N PRO A 53 12.12 -9.31 -16.40
CA PRO A 53 13.46 -9.29 -16.99
C PRO A 53 13.63 -10.26 -18.16
N GLU A 54 12.90 -11.36 -18.18
CA GLU A 54 12.89 -12.37 -19.25
C GLU A 54 12.01 -11.96 -20.43
N GLY A 55 11.37 -10.80 -20.38
CA GLY A 55 10.52 -10.29 -21.45
C GLY A 55 9.08 -10.79 -21.44
N VAL A 56 8.68 -11.51 -20.39
CA VAL A 56 7.31 -12.00 -20.25
C VAL A 56 6.41 -10.90 -19.72
N VAL A 57 5.26 -10.71 -20.35
CA VAL A 57 4.25 -9.76 -19.87
C VAL A 57 3.50 -10.37 -18.69
N MET A 58 3.56 -9.67 -17.57
CA MET A 58 2.90 -10.07 -16.32
C MET A 58 1.71 -9.17 -16.05
N ARG A 59 0.66 -9.76 -15.50
CA ARG A 59 -0.57 -9.04 -15.12
C ARG A 59 -0.90 -9.37 -13.68
N ASP A 60 -1.03 -8.33 -12.84
CA ASP A 60 -1.34 -8.49 -11.44
C ASP A 60 -2.54 -7.64 -11.07
N ARG A 61 -3.42 -8.19 -10.25
CA ARG A 61 -4.50 -7.43 -9.65
C ARG A 61 -4.13 -7.10 -8.22
N SER A 62 -4.40 -5.86 -7.83
CA SER A 62 -4.08 -5.35 -6.50
C SER A 62 -5.23 -4.55 -5.93
N ARG A 63 -5.36 -4.57 -4.61
CA ARG A 63 -6.21 -3.64 -3.88
C ARG A 63 -5.43 -2.36 -3.64
N ALA A 64 -6.06 -1.23 -3.94
CA ALA A 64 -5.42 0.08 -3.85
C ALA A 64 -5.95 0.86 -2.65
N TYR A 65 -5.03 1.50 -1.93
CA TYR A 65 -5.33 2.36 -0.79
C TYR A 65 -4.64 3.69 -0.93
N ALA A 66 -5.26 4.74 -0.41
CA ALA A 66 -4.66 6.06 -0.31
C ALA A 66 -4.63 6.51 1.15
N LEU A 67 -3.50 7.02 1.59
CA LEU A 67 -3.29 7.52 2.95
C LEU A 67 -2.65 8.90 2.90
N THR A 68 -2.82 9.66 3.98
CA THR A 68 -2.10 10.90 4.19
C THR A 68 -1.39 10.85 5.54
N LEU A 69 -0.10 11.15 5.54
CA LEU A 69 0.75 11.13 6.72
C LEU A 69 1.37 12.50 6.95
N PRO A 70 1.61 12.90 8.23
CA PRO A 70 2.43 14.08 8.48
C PRO A 70 3.83 13.89 7.90
N ARG A 71 4.35 14.90 7.20
CA ARG A 71 5.62 14.79 6.47
C ARG A 71 6.79 14.45 7.39
N LYS A 72 6.82 15.01 8.58
CA LYS A 72 7.97 14.84 9.50
C LYS A 72 8.13 13.41 10.03
N VAL A 73 7.09 12.58 9.99
CA VAL A 73 7.13 11.19 10.44
C VAL A 73 6.92 10.18 9.30
N ALA A 74 6.73 10.67 8.08
CA ALA A 74 6.35 9.85 6.93
C ALA A 74 7.39 8.77 6.63
N ASP A 75 8.68 9.10 6.67
CA ASP A 75 9.74 8.12 6.35
C ASP A 75 9.71 6.93 7.32
N LEU A 76 9.56 7.21 8.62
CA LEU A 76 9.45 6.15 9.63
C LEU A 76 8.19 5.32 9.40
N GLN A 77 7.05 5.97 9.20
CA GLN A 77 5.78 5.29 9.02
C GLN A 77 5.75 4.48 7.72
N MET A 78 6.36 4.98 6.64
CA MET A 78 6.51 4.22 5.40
C MET A 78 7.38 2.98 5.59
N SER A 79 8.47 3.10 6.34
CA SER A 79 9.34 1.95 6.65
C SER A 79 8.59 0.87 7.42
N LEU A 80 7.81 1.27 8.42
CA LEU A 80 6.99 0.34 9.20
C LEU A 80 5.92 -0.32 8.33
N LEU A 81 5.26 0.44 7.48
CA LEU A 81 4.25 -0.09 6.56
C LEU A 81 4.87 -1.09 5.57
N THR A 82 6.01 -0.76 4.99
CA THR A 82 6.71 -1.64 4.05
C THR A 82 7.06 -2.98 4.71
N VAL A 83 7.60 -2.95 5.92
CA VAL A 83 7.91 -4.17 6.68
C VAL A 83 6.65 -4.99 6.93
N TYR A 84 5.56 -4.33 7.33
CA TYR A 84 4.28 -4.99 7.57
C TYR A 84 3.78 -5.72 6.32
N ILE A 85 3.73 -5.02 5.18
CA ILE A 85 3.23 -5.58 3.91
C ILE A 85 4.09 -6.76 3.47
N ARG A 86 5.41 -6.61 3.48
CA ARG A 86 6.32 -7.69 3.07
C ARG A 86 6.13 -8.94 3.92
N LYS A 87 5.96 -8.77 5.22
CA LYS A 87 5.83 -9.87 6.16
C LYS A 87 4.45 -10.53 6.10
N GLN A 88 3.37 -9.72 6.16
CA GLN A 88 2.01 -10.24 6.24
C GLN A 88 1.48 -10.73 4.89
N PHE A 89 1.95 -10.13 3.81
CA PHE A 89 1.54 -10.50 2.45
C PHE A 89 2.64 -11.27 1.70
N ARG A 90 3.71 -11.64 2.40
CA ARG A 90 4.80 -12.49 1.88
C ARG A 90 5.35 -12.01 0.56
N GLN A 91 5.55 -10.69 0.44
CA GLN A 91 6.08 -10.06 -0.75
C GLN A 91 7.57 -9.73 -0.58
N GLU A 92 8.35 -9.88 -1.64
CA GLU A 92 9.75 -9.45 -1.64
C GLU A 92 9.88 -7.94 -1.58
N ALA A 93 8.89 -7.24 -2.16
CA ALA A 93 8.82 -5.79 -2.15
C ALA A 93 7.36 -5.35 -2.02
N ALA A 94 7.16 -4.19 -1.41
CA ALA A 94 5.86 -3.55 -1.35
C ALA A 94 5.87 -2.33 -2.27
N PHE A 95 4.79 -2.14 -3.02
CA PHE A 95 4.63 -0.94 -3.83
C PHE A 95 3.96 0.15 -3.00
N VAL A 96 4.74 1.18 -2.67
CA VAL A 96 4.26 2.38 -1.98
C VAL A 96 4.82 3.59 -2.69
N GLU A 97 3.94 4.42 -3.22
CA GLU A 97 4.32 5.67 -3.88
C GLU A 97 3.95 6.84 -2.99
N GLN A 98 4.86 7.81 -2.88
CA GLN A 98 4.62 9.00 -2.05
C GLN A 98 4.66 10.27 -2.88
N THR A 99 3.81 11.20 -2.52
CA THR A 99 3.77 12.53 -3.14
C THR A 99 3.69 13.58 -2.03
N PRO A 100 4.66 14.52 -1.94
CA PRO A 100 4.57 15.62 -0.99
C PRO A 100 3.35 16.49 -1.29
N THR A 101 2.62 16.85 -0.24
CA THR A 101 1.40 17.64 -0.34
C THR A 101 1.29 18.62 0.82
N LEU A 102 0.29 19.51 0.73
CA LEU A 102 -0.16 20.33 1.84
C LEU A 102 -1.63 20.02 2.05
N ALA A 103 -2.01 19.72 3.29
CA ALA A 103 -3.40 19.45 3.63
C ALA A 103 -3.95 20.52 4.54
N SER A 104 -5.20 20.88 4.33
CA SER A 104 -5.94 21.70 5.29
C SER A 104 -6.18 20.88 6.55
N ALA A 105 -6.14 21.52 7.70
CA ALA A 105 -6.47 20.86 8.96
C ALA A 105 -7.97 20.53 8.99
N PHE A 106 -8.30 19.42 9.50
CA PHE A 106 -9.68 19.01 9.74
C PHE A 106 -10.00 19.07 11.20
#